data_7725e5b40b9e80f9a1a5403d84a6d511
#
_entry.id   7725e5b40b9e80f9a1a5403d84a6d511
#
_cell.length_a   1.000
_cell.length_b   1.000
_cell.length_c   1.000
_cell.angle_alpha   90.00
_cell.angle_beta   90.00
_cell.angle_gamma   90.00
#
_symmetry.space_group_name_H-M   'P 1'
#
loop_
_entity.id
_entity.type
_entity.pdbx_description
1 polymer ?
#
loop_
_entity_poly.entity_id
_entity_poly.type
_entity_poly.pdbx_seq_one_letter_code
_entity_poly.pdbx_strand_id
1 'polypeptide(L)'
;YMEGCDRLDMSVYADCFVVGGLAMYAAQTETPDVYEFAKRLYDSILDRVKRNDYQTLPYPLSKKLRAHGIPMILSNITKDIYQASLKYDSDYCNTALKNMEGFTGDTLSHFVDPDGCLHEVITAENQFFDQVLGNHINPGHTLEDAWFMLDTAELTGHAEWNETIVIVNHES
;
A
#
# COMPACT_ATOMS: atom_id res chain seq x y z
N TYR A 1 29.07 -3.66 3.71
CA TYR A 1 29.31 -2.31 4.26
C TYR A 1 29.08 -1.31 3.14
N MET A 2 27.98 -0.54 3.21
CA MET A 2 27.74 0.58 2.30
C MET A 2 28.37 1.82 2.93
N GLU A 3 29.61 2.09 2.61
CA GLU A 3 30.27 3.36 2.93
C GLU A 3 29.66 4.47 2.04
N GLY A 4 29.14 5.51 2.65
CA GLY A 4 28.76 6.75 1.96
C GLY A 4 27.28 6.93 1.64
N CYS A 5 26.34 6.29 2.35
CA CYS A 5 24.94 6.66 2.21
C CYS A 5 24.58 7.77 3.19
N ASP A 6 24.69 9.01 2.74
CA ASP A 6 24.32 10.21 3.50
C ASP A 6 22.77 10.40 3.61
N ARG A 7 22.00 9.48 3.04
CA ARG A 7 20.53 9.52 3.06
C ARG A 7 19.99 8.37 3.90
N LEU A 8 19.21 8.72 4.91
CA LEU A 8 18.45 7.74 5.73
C LEU A 8 17.22 7.20 5.02
N ASP A 9 16.67 7.95 4.06
CA ASP A 9 15.49 7.57 3.26
C ASP A 9 15.92 6.76 2.03
N MET A 10 16.10 5.46 2.23
CA MET A 10 16.54 4.52 1.17
C MET A 10 15.36 3.84 0.47
N SER A 11 14.31 3.51 1.22
CA SER A 11 13.17 2.79 0.69
C SER A 11 11.93 3.02 1.54
N VAL A 12 10.87 3.51 0.92
CA VAL A 12 9.56 3.67 1.56
C VAL A 12 9.00 2.32 2.02
N TYR A 13 9.31 1.23 1.33
CA TYR A 13 8.90 -0.12 1.73
C TYR A 13 9.49 -0.54 3.08
N ALA A 14 10.75 -0.19 3.34
CA ALA A 14 11.37 -0.48 4.64
C ALA A 14 10.63 0.24 5.78
N ASP A 15 10.26 1.50 5.57
CA ASP A 15 9.45 2.25 6.54
C ASP A 15 8.07 1.63 6.73
N CYS A 16 7.43 1.17 5.65
CA CYS A 16 6.14 0.47 5.71
C CYS A 16 6.22 -0.79 6.58
N PHE A 17 7.24 -1.63 6.39
CA PHE A 17 7.43 -2.83 7.23
C PHE A 17 7.68 -2.49 8.70
N VAL A 18 8.39 -1.40 8.98
CA VAL A 18 8.58 -0.93 10.36
C VAL A 18 7.25 -0.50 10.97
N VAL A 19 6.42 0.24 10.21
CA VAL A 19 5.07 0.65 10.67
C VAL A 19 4.21 -0.56 10.98
N GLY A 20 4.10 -1.53 10.04
CA GLY A 20 3.31 -2.74 10.26
C GLY A 20 3.74 -3.51 11.51
N GLY A 21 5.06 -3.76 11.64
CA GLY A 21 5.60 -4.46 12.83
C GLY A 21 5.31 -3.74 14.14
N LEU A 22 5.48 -2.42 14.19
CA LEU A 22 5.22 -1.62 15.40
C LEU A 22 3.73 -1.53 15.71
N ALA A 23 2.86 -1.34 14.71
CA ALA A 23 1.41 -1.30 14.87
C ALA A 23 0.88 -2.64 15.42
N MET A 24 1.30 -3.75 14.83
CA MET A 24 0.93 -5.09 15.29
C MET A 24 1.45 -5.37 16.69
N TYR A 25 2.69 -4.97 17.00
CA TYR A 25 3.22 -5.10 18.35
C TYR A 25 2.38 -4.30 19.35
N ALA A 26 2.08 -3.03 19.06
CA ALA A 26 1.26 -2.19 19.93
C ALA A 26 -0.16 -2.74 20.10
N ALA A 27 -0.78 -3.29 19.04
CA ALA A 27 -2.10 -3.89 19.12
C ALA A 27 -2.15 -5.06 20.12
N GLN A 28 -1.08 -5.85 20.22
CA GLN A 28 -0.98 -7.03 21.09
C GLN A 28 -0.47 -6.74 22.49
N THR A 29 0.14 -5.57 22.72
CA THR A 29 0.74 -5.18 24.00
C THR A 29 0.10 -3.91 24.55
N GLU A 30 0.46 -3.50 25.76
CA GLU A 30 0.01 -2.23 26.35
C GLU A 30 1.11 -1.16 26.22
N THR A 31 1.41 -0.79 24.95
CA THR A 31 2.50 0.14 24.61
C THR A 31 1.98 1.31 23.75
N PRO A 32 1.23 2.26 24.33
CA PRO A 32 0.67 3.38 23.59
C PRO A 32 1.74 4.28 22.93
N ASP A 33 2.91 4.40 23.49
CA ASP A 33 4.04 5.14 22.94
C ASP A 33 4.58 4.52 21.64
N VAL A 34 4.56 3.19 21.53
CA VAL A 34 4.90 2.47 20.30
C VAL A 34 3.85 2.73 19.21
N TYR A 35 2.55 2.70 19.58
CA TYR A 35 1.48 3.08 18.66
C TYR A 35 1.64 4.51 18.14
N GLU A 36 1.86 5.48 19.03
CA GLU A 36 2.06 6.87 18.64
C GLU A 36 3.28 7.06 17.72
N PHE A 37 4.33 6.30 17.92
CA PHE A 37 5.47 6.32 17.02
C PHE A 37 5.14 5.72 15.65
N ALA A 38 4.47 4.55 15.61
CA ALA A 38 4.03 3.91 14.37
C ALA A 38 3.11 4.83 13.56
N LYS A 39 2.14 5.48 14.21
CA LYS A 39 1.21 6.42 13.60
C LYS A 39 1.93 7.63 12.99
N ARG A 40 2.86 8.25 13.72
CA ARG A 40 3.65 9.37 13.17
C ARG A 40 4.50 8.97 11.97
N LEU A 41 5.09 7.76 12.00
CA LEU A 41 5.85 7.26 10.86
C LEU A 41 4.93 6.97 9.67
N TYR A 42 3.77 6.39 9.89
CA TYR A 42 2.74 6.17 8.88
C TYR A 42 2.28 7.48 8.23
N ASP A 43 1.93 8.49 9.01
CA ASP A 43 1.54 9.82 8.50
C ASP A 43 2.66 10.46 7.66
N SER A 44 3.92 10.29 8.08
CA SER A 44 5.09 10.75 7.32
C SER A 44 5.23 10.01 5.98
N ILE A 45 4.95 8.70 5.94
CA ILE A 45 4.95 7.92 4.70
C ILE A 45 3.88 8.45 3.74
N LEU A 46 2.65 8.64 4.22
CA LEU A 46 1.55 9.16 3.42
C LEU A 46 1.87 10.53 2.82
N ASP A 47 2.45 11.43 3.62
CA ASP A 47 2.84 12.77 3.15
C ASP A 47 3.93 12.70 2.08
N ARG A 48 4.96 11.86 2.24
CA ARG A 48 6.01 11.64 1.23
C ARG A 48 5.45 11.03 -0.06
N VAL A 49 4.59 10.03 0.04
CA VAL A 49 3.95 9.40 -1.13
C VAL A 49 3.08 10.42 -1.87
N LYS A 50 2.26 11.19 -1.15
CA LYS A 50 1.43 12.25 -1.74
C LYS A 50 2.25 13.32 -2.49
N ARG A 51 3.43 13.67 -1.98
CA ARG A 51 4.35 14.63 -2.62
C ARG A 51 5.23 14.01 -3.69
N ASN A 52 5.13 12.69 -3.93
CA ASN A 52 6.07 11.93 -4.77
C ASN A 52 7.53 12.14 -4.37
N ASP A 53 7.78 12.19 -3.05
CA ASP A 53 9.09 12.42 -2.43
C ASP A 53 9.51 11.21 -1.59
N TYR A 54 9.76 10.10 -2.27
CA TYR A 54 10.21 8.84 -1.67
C TYR A 54 11.16 8.09 -2.61
N GLN A 55 11.86 7.10 -2.07
CA GLN A 55 12.76 6.21 -2.79
C GLN A 55 12.26 4.77 -2.68
N THR A 56 12.59 3.96 -3.69
CA THR A 56 12.24 2.52 -3.76
C THR A 56 13.47 1.66 -4.00
N LEU A 57 14.62 2.02 -3.40
CA LEU A 57 15.84 1.23 -3.55
C LEU A 57 15.63 -0.19 -3.00
N PRO A 58 16.22 -1.22 -3.58
CA PRO A 58 17.24 -1.17 -4.66
C PRO A 58 16.68 -1.03 -6.08
N TYR A 59 15.37 -0.93 -6.27
CA TYR A 59 14.73 -0.83 -7.59
C TYR A 59 14.07 0.55 -7.77
N PRO A 60 14.86 1.59 -8.08
CA PRO A 60 14.33 2.94 -8.22
C PRO A 60 13.40 3.04 -9.42
N LEU A 61 12.24 3.66 -9.22
CA LEU A 61 11.29 3.96 -10.28
C LEU A 61 11.39 5.44 -10.69
N SER A 62 11.23 5.71 -11.98
CA SER A 62 11.14 7.09 -12.47
C SER A 62 9.90 7.78 -11.90
N LYS A 63 10.01 9.07 -11.54
CA LYS A 63 8.86 9.89 -11.10
C LYS A 63 7.74 10.06 -12.15
N LYS A 64 7.99 9.65 -13.41
CA LYS A 64 6.99 9.57 -14.48
C LYS A 64 6.17 8.28 -14.47
N LEU A 65 6.46 7.40 -13.53
CA LEU A 65 5.81 6.09 -13.40
C LEU A 65 5.26 5.91 -11.99
N ARG A 66 4.28 5.05 -11.86
CA ARG A 66 3.67 4.62 -10.60
C ARG A 66 3.81 3.11 -10.48
N ALA A 67 4.17 2.62 -9.29
CA ALA A 67 4.23 1.20 -8.98
C ALA A 67 2.98 0.76 -8.20
N HIS A 68 2.38 -0.35 -8.62
CA HIS A 68 1.29 -1.02 -7.92
C HIS A 68 1.67 -1.39 -6.48
N GLY A 69 2.91 -1.80 -6.24
CA GLY A 69 3.39 -2.13 -4.89
C GLY A 69 3.24 -1.00 -3.84
N ILE A 70 3.03 0.27 -4.26
CA ILE A 70 2.79 1.37 -3.31
C ILE A 70 1.38 1.31 -2.72
N PRO A 71 0.28 1.38 -3.49
CA PRO A 71 -1.06 1.24 -2.93
C PRO A 71 -1.25 -0.12 -2.24
N MET A 72 -0.68 -1.21 -2.76
CA MET A 72 -0.73 -2.53 -2.17
C MET A 72 -0.17 -2.53 -0.73
N ILE A 73 1.09 -2.12 -0.53
CA ILE A 73 1.70 -2.12 0.81
C ILE A 73 1.01 -1.14 1.75
N LEU A 74 0.57 0.02 1.24
CA LEU A 74 -0.14 1.02 2.04
C LEU A 74 -1.50 0.49 2.51
N SER A 75 -2.24 -0.24 1.70
CA SER A 75 -3.48 -0.90 2.12
C SER A 75 -3.23 -1.83 3.30
N ASN A 76 -2.22 -2.70 3.21
CA ASN A 76 -1.91 -3.66 4.26
C ASN A 76 -1.48 -3.00 5.58
N ILE A 77 -0.48 -2.09 5.55
CA ILE A 77 -0.02 -1.44 6.79
C ILE A 77 -1.07 -0.53 7.41
N THR A 78 -1.99 0.00 6.60
CA THR A 78 -3.12 0.80 7.11
C THR A 78 -4.09 -0.07 7.91
N LYS A 79 -4.31 -1.33 7.51
CA LYS A 79 -5.07 -2.31 8.31
C LYS A 79 -4.41 -2.52 9.67
N ASP A 80 -3.09 -2.65 9.74
CA ASP A 80 -2.37 -2.81 11.00
C ASP A 80 -2.51 -1.58 11.90
N ILE A 81 -2.40 -0.37 11.32
CA ILE A 81 -2.65 0.89 12.02
C ILE A 81 -4.11 0.97 12.50
N TYR A 82 -5.08 0.57 11.67
CA TYR A 82 -6.49 0.52 12.06
C TYR A 82 -6.71 -0.39 13.29
N GLN A 83 -6.15 -1.59 13.27
CA GLN A 83 -6.27 -2.53 14.39
C GLN A 83 -5.66 -1.98 15.68
N ALA A 84 -4.51 -1.34 15.62
CA ALA A 84 -3.92 -0.68 16.77
C ALA A 84 -4.75 0.53 17.23
N SER A 85 -5.32 1.29 16.29
CA SER A 85 -6.17 2.46 16.58
C SER A 85 -7.45 2.08 17.33
N LEU A 86 -8.03 0.93 17.10
CA LEU A 86 -9.19 0.44 17.87
C LEU A 86 -8.93 0.41 19.38
N LYS A 87 -7.67 0.24 19.77
CA LYS A 87 -7.26 0.19 21.17
C LYS A 87 -6.85 1.55 21.73
N TYR A 88 -6.22 2.40 20.93
CA TYR A 88 -5.56 3.61 21.42
C TYR A 88 -6.14 4.93 20.89
N ASP A 89 -6.79 4.93 19.74
CA ASP A 89 -7.23 6.16 19.06
C ASP A 89 -8.43 5.88 18.13
N SER A 90 -9.61 5.74 18.73
CA SER A 90 -10.85 5.42 18.00
C SER A 90 -11.20 6.48 16.93
N ASP A 91 -10.77 7.72 17.09
CA ASP A 91 -11.04 8.79 16.12
C ASP A 91 -10.22 8.57 14.85
N TYR A 92 -9.02 8.00 14.98
CA TYR A 92 -8.15 7.69 13.85
C TYR A 92 -8.64 6.50 13.01
N CYS A 93 -9.48 5.61 13.58
CA CYS A 93 -10.04 4.47 12.85
C CYS A 93 -10.75 4.89 11.55
N ASN A 94 -11.55 5.94 11.59
CA ASN A 94 -12.24 6.44 10.38
C ASN A 94 -11.27 6.95 9.32
N THR A 95 -10.15 7.54 9.73
CA THR A 95 -9.09 7.98 8.82
C THR A 95 -8.41 6.77 8.18
N ALA A 96 -8.09 5.75 8.97
CA ALA A 96 -7.49 4.52 8.47
C ALA A 96 -8.40 3.80 7.47
N LEU A 97 -9.70 3.64 7.77
CA LEU A 97 -10.66 3.04 6.84
C LEU A 97 -10.73 3.78 5.50
N LYS A 98 -10.82 5.11 5.53
CA LYS A 98 -10.82 5.92 4.30
C LYS A 98 -9.53 5.79 3.50
N ASN A 99 -8.39 5.66 4.16
CA ASN A 99 -7.12 5.46 3.49
C ASN A 99 -7.09 4.08 2.81
N MET A 100 -7.56 3.02 3.48
CA MET A 100 -7.69 1.68 2.89
C MET A 100 -8.58 1.68 1.66
N GLU A 101 -9.78 2.30 1.75
CA GLU A 101 -10.68 2.49 0.60
C GLU A 101 -9.98 3.21 -0.55
N GLY A 102 -9.23 4.27 -0.23
CA GLY A 102 -8.50 5.03 -1.23
C GLY A 102 -7.43 4.21 -1.95
N PHE A 103 -6.65 3.41 -1.24
CA PHE A 103 -5.60 2.57 -1.84
C PHE A 103 -6.17 1.43 -2.67
N THR A 104 -7.17 0.71 -2.16
CA THR A 104 -7.87 -0.34 -2.92
C THR A 104 -8.57 0.23 -4.15
N GLY A 105 -9.26 1.36 -4.00
CA GLY A 105 -9.89 2.05 -5.13
C GLY A 105 -8.88 2.52 -6.17
N ASP A 106 -7.70 2.96 -5.77
CA ASP A 106 -6.60 3.36 -6.66
C ASP A 106 -6.08 2.14 -7.46
N THR A 107 -5.87 0.99 -6.80
CA THR A 107 -5.49 -0.26 -7.47
C THR A 107 -6.54 -0.68 -8.49
N LEU A 108 -7.80 -0.83 -8.08
CA LEU A 108 -8.88 -1.31 -8.94
C LEU A 108 -9.18 -0.38 -10.13
N SER A 109 -9.03 0.94 -9.94
CA SER A 109 -9.38 1.93 -10.97
C SER A 109 -8.26 2.21 -11.96
N HIS A 110 -6.99 1.98 -11.60
CA HIS A 110 -5.87 2.44 -12.40
C HIS A 110 -4.87 1.35 -12.78
N PHE A 111 -4.71 0.31 -11.97
CA PHE A 111 -3.73 -0.74 -12.23
C PHE A 111 -4.32 -1.99 -12.86
N VAL A 112 -5.64 -2.15 -12.84
CA VAL A 112 -6.35 -3.25 -13.51
C VAL A 112 -6.81 -2.77 -14.87
N ASP A 113 -6.42 -3.49 -15.93
CA ASP A 113 -6.81 -3.18 -17.29
C ASP A 113 -8.22 -3.73 -17.64
N PRO A 114 -8.79 -3.38 -18.80
CA PRO A 114 -10.12 -3.87 -19.20
C PRO A 114 -10.22 -5.39 -19.36
N ASP A 115 -9.09 -6.09 -19.53
CA ASP A 115 -9.03 -7.54 -19.65
C ASP A 115 -8.90 -8.22 -18.27
N GLY A 116 -8.82 -7.43 -17.17
CA GLY A 116 -8.73 -7.91 -15.81
C GLY A 116 -7.29 -8.18 -15.33
N CYS A 117 -6.27 -7.83 -16.11
CA CYS A 117 -4.88 -7.99 -15.71
C CYS A 117 -4.41 -6.86 -14.81
N LEU A 118 -3.73 -7.19 -13.72
CA LEU A 118 -3.15 -6.21 -12.80
C LEU A 118 -1.68 -5.94 -13.18
N HIS A 119 -1.43 -4.70 -13.63
CA HIS A 119 -0.12 -4.24 -14.05
C HIS A 119 0.73 -3.73 -12.89
N GLU A 120 2.00 -4.12 -12.84
CA GLU A 120 2.95 -3.66 -11.81
C GLU A 120 3.32 -2.19 -11.95
N VAL A 121 3.29 -1.64 -13.17
CA VAL A 121 3.75 -0.28 -13.44
C VAL A 121 2.86 0.38 -14.48
N ILE A 122 2.42 1.60 -14.18
CA ILE A 122 1.68 2.49 -15.09
C ILE A 122 2.37 3.86 -15.16
N THR A 123 1.95 4.72 -16.08
CA THR A 123 2.46 6.10 -16.10
C THR A 123 1.92 6.93 -14.92
N ALA A 124 2.56 8.06 -14.62
CA ALA A 124 2.09 8.99 -13.60
C ALA A 124 0.70 9.56 -13.90
N GLU A 125 0.28 9.53 -15.18
CA GLU A 125 -1.04 9.94 -15.66
C GLU A 125 -2.05 8.79 -15.68
N ASN A 126 -1.74 7.65 -15.02
CA ASN A 126 -2.59 6.45 -14.93
C ASN A 126 -2.87 5.80 -16.29
N GLN A 127 -1.88 5.75 -17.18
CA GLN A 127 -2.02 5.12 -18.46
C GLN A 127 -1.18 3.84 -18.56
N PHE A 128 -1.76 2.79 -19.13
CA PHE A 128 -1.00 1.60 -19.54
C PHE A 128 -0.09 1.96 -20.71
N PHE A 129 1.04 1.28 -20.87
CA PHE A 129 1.99 1.53 -21.93
C PHE A 129 2.65 0.24 -22.42
N ASP A 130 2.80 0.10 -23.74
CA ASP A 130 3.33 -1.10 -24.39
C ASP A 130 4.85 -1.10 -24.40
N GLN A 131 5.45 -1.48 -23.26
CA GLN A 131 6.88 -1.73 -23.07
C GLN A 131 7.05 -2.87 -22.06
N VAL A 132 8.24 -3.45 -22.00
CA VAL A 132 8.55 -4.58 -21.08
C VAL A 132 8.14 -4.26 -19.65
N LEU A 133 8.39 -3.05 -19.17
CA LEU A 133 8.03 -2.64 -17.81
C LEU A 133 6.51 -2.43 -17.65
N GLY A 134 5.84 -1.86 -18.67
CA GLY A 134 4.38 -1.64 -18.63
C GLY A 134 3.57 -2.93 -18.78
N ASN A 135 4.15 -3.95 -19.45
CA ASN A 135 3.54 -5.26 -19.64
C ASN A 135 3.93 -6.26 -18.52
N HIS A 136 4.60 -5.75 -17.47
CA HIS A 136 4.99 -6.60 -16.34
C HIS A 136 3.79 -6.89 -15.44
N ILE A 137 3.44 -8.16 -15.33
CA ILE A 137 2.44 -8.72 -14.43
C ILE A 137 3.15 -9.65 -13.44
N ASN A 138 2.82 -9.57 -12.16
CA ASN A 138 3.36 -10.42 -11.12
C ASN A 138 2.22 -11.16 -10.41
N PRO A 139 1.95 -12.42 -10.77
CA PRO A 139 0.86 -13.19 -10.16
C PRO A 139 0.95 -13.31 -8.63
N GLY A 140 2.18 -13.30 -8.09
CA GLY A 140 2.40 -13.33 -6.64
C GLY A 140 1.87 -12.06 -5.96
N HIS A 141 2.19 -10.88 -6.51
CA HIS A 141 1.66 -9.61 -6.00
C HIS A 141 0.15 -9.50 -6.23
N THR A 142 -0.37 -10.00 -7.36
CA THR A 142 -1.81 -10.00 -7.64
C THR A 142 -2.57 -10.79 -6.56
N LEU A 143 -2.11 -11.99 -6.23
CA LEU A 143 -2.71 -12.82 -5.18
C LEU A 143 -2.59 -12.19 -3.78
N GLU A 144 -1.45 -11.58 -3.48
CA GLU A 144 -1.21 -10.90 -2.20
C GLU A 144 -2.12 -9.68 -2.05
N ASP A 145 -2.19 -8.82 -3.09
CA ASP A 145 -3.05 -7.62 -3.05
C ASP A 145 -4.53 -7.98 -3.05
N ALA A 146 -4.94 -9.04 -3.73
CA ALA A 146 -6.31 -9.53 -3.66
C ALA A 146 -6.73 -9.82 -2.22
N TRP A 147 -5.87 -10.43 -1.44
CA TRP A 147 -6.15 -10.64 -0.01
C TRP A 147 -6.29 -9.30 0.73
N PHE A 148 -5.39 -8.34 0.51
CA PHE A 148 -5.49 -7.02 1.17
C PHE A 148 -6.74 -6.26 0.74
N MET A 149 -7.12 -6.34 -0.54
CA MET A 149 -8.34 -5.73 -1.06
C MET A 149 -9.61 -6.37 -0.48
N LEU A 150 -9.65 -7.71 -0.33
CA LEU A 150 -10.78 -8.41 0.31
C LEU A 150 -10.95 -8.02 1.78
N ASP A 151 -9.85 -7.94 2.53
CA ASP A 151 -9.85 -7.44 3.91
C ASP A 151 -10.40 -6.00 3.97
N THR A 152 -10.00 -5.15 3.04
CA THR A 152 -10.50 -3.79 2.94
C THR A 152 -11.99 -3.76 2.62
N ALA A 153 -12.44 -4.55 1.65
CA ALA A 153 -13.86 -4.63 1.26
C ALA A 153 -14.74 -5.08 2.44
N GLU A 154 -14.27 -6.05 3.23
CA GLU A 154 -14.98 -6.52 4.43
C GLU A 154 -15.06 -5.43 5.50
N LEU A 155 -13.95 -4.76 5.81
CA LEU A 155 -13.87 -3.74 6.87
C LEU A 155 -14.64 -2.46 6.52
N THR A 156 -14.73 -2.11 5.24
CA THR A 156 -15.33 -0.85 4.77
C THR A 156 -16.75 -1.03 4.20
N GLY A 157 -17.18 -2.29 4.01
CA GLY A 157 -18.52 -2.64 3.54
C GLY A 157 -18.69 -2.59 2.01
N HIS A 158 -17.61 -2.56 1.24
CA HIS A 158 -17.60 -2.55 -0.24
C HIS A 158 -17.69 -3.96 -0.83
N ALA A 159 -18.79 -4.66 -0.57
CA ALA A 159 -19.02 -6.03 -1.08
C ALA A 159 -19.00 -6.13 -2.62
N GLU A 160 -19.30 -5.04 -3.33
CA GLU A 160 -19.26 -4.95 -4.80
C GLU A 160 -17.85 -5.14 -5.37
N TRP A 161 -16.78 -4.90 -4.60
CA TRP A 161 -15.41 -5.11 -5.05
C TRP A 161 -15.03 -6.58 -5.16
N ASN A 162 -15.71 -7.47 -4.43
CA ASN A 162 -15.37 -8.89 -4.37
C ASN A 162 -15.38 -9.56 -5.74
N GLU A 163 -16.35 -9.23 -6.60
CA GLU A 163 -16.44 -9.80 -7.95
C GLU A 163 -15.24 -9.36 -8.81
N THR A 164 -14.89 -8.08 -8.78
CA THR A 164 -13.74 -7.53 -9.52
C THR A 164 -12.42 -8.15 -9.04
N ILE A 165 -12.23 -8.26 -7.70
CA ILE A 165 -11.02 -8.84 -7.11
C ILE A 165 -10.85 -10.32 -7.54
N VAL A 166 -11.95 -11.09 -7.61
CA VAL A 166 -11.90 -12.49 -8.06
C VAL A 166 -11.53 -12.58 -9.53
N ILE A 167 -12.05 -11.72 -10.41
CA ILE A 167 -11.73 -11.69 -11.83
C ILE A 167 -10.24 -11.41 -12.04
N VAL A 168 -9.70 -10.39 -11.40
CA VAL A 168 -8.28 -10.02 -11.48
C VAL A 168 -7.37 -11.21 -11.14
N ASN A 169 -7.76 -12.06 -10.19
CA ASN A 169 -6.98 -13.24 -9.82
C ASN A 169 -7.10 -14.41 -10.81
N HIS A 170 -8.10 -14.43 -11.68
CA HIS A 170 -8.26 -15.50 -12.67
C HIS A 170 -7.53 -15.21 -13.98
N GLU A 171 -7.34 -13.94 -14.33
CA GLU A 171 -6.74 -13.51 -15.60
C GLU A 171 -5.24 -13.15 -15.47
N SER A 172 -4.73 -12.96 -14.25
CA SER A 172 -3.30 -12.65 -13.98
C SER A 172 -2.47 -13.90 -13.70
#